data_f7dec485d23acea345d4f85a66eb0163
#
_entry.id   f7dec485d23acea345d4f85a66eb0163
#
_cell.length_a   1.000
_cell.length_b   1.000
_cell.length_c   1.000
_cell.angle_alpha   90.00
_cell.angle_beta   90.00
_cell.angle_gamma   90.00
#
_symmetry.space_group_name_H-M   'P 1'
#
loop_
_entity.id
_entity.type
_entity.pdbx_description
1 polymer ?
#
loop_
_entity_poly.entity_id
_entity_poly.type
_entity_poly.pdbx_seq_one_letter_code
_entity_poly.pdbx_strand_id
1 'polypeptide(L)'
;IYRSFDKAKIVDISNNVSPFNIMEAAYILENTYKSFPENSVHIIDVDSEKTIEKKHIVVCLDNHFFISADNGILSILCQNINPEKIFEITIHNELNQIDSSSKIFSEVACHLAKGGKPELIGKEITEIKSVKNLKPFVNEDQSQIVSSVIYIDNFGNVVTNLKSDIFEEIRRGRSFEISVRNYKFKKIYNKY
;
A
#
# COMPACT_ATOMS: atom_id res chain seq x y z
N ILE A 1 -13.80 0.62 17.02
CA ILE A 1 -14.69 1.09 15.94
C ILE A 1 -16.15 0.96 16.36
N TYR A 2 -16.70 -0.19 16.66
CA TYR A 2 -18.13 -0.40 16.96
C TYR A 2 -18.69 0.44 18.11
N ARG A 3 -17.87 0.81 19.11
CA ARG A 3 -18.30 1.75 20.17
C ARG A 3 -18.60 3.14 19.65
N SER A 4 -17.89 3.57 18.60
CA SER A 4 -18.01 4.92 18.02
C SER A 4 -18.89 4.94 16.78
N PHE A 5 -19.01 3.80 16.09
CA PHE A 5 -19.82 3.65 14.87
C PHE A 5 -20.36 2.22 14.79
N ASP A 6 -21.53 1.99 15.35
CA ASP A 6 -22.21 0.69 15.46
C ASP A 6 -22.63 0.09 14.10
N LYS A 7 -22.86 0.95 13.09
CA LYS A 7 -23.24 0.56 11.74
C LYS A 7 -22.05 0.29 10.81
N ALA A 8 -20.82 0.35 11.32
CA ALA A 8 -19.63 0.10 10.52
C ALA A 8 -19.65 -1.34 9.97
N LYS A 9 -19.37 -1.48 8.67
CA LYS A 9 -19.04 -2.77 8.05
C LYS A 9 -17.53 -2.88 8.00
N ILE A 10 -16.97 -3.81 8.77
CA ILE A 10 -15.52 -4.01 8.86
C ILE A 10 -15.18 -5.29 8.10
N VAL A 11 -14.15 -5.20 7.25
CA VAL A 11 -13.61 -6.33 6.49
C VAL A 11 -12.11 -6.37 6.70
N ASP A 12 -11.59 -7.48 7.17
CA ASP A 12 -10.16 -7.72 7.26
C ASP A 12 -9.63 -8.15 5.90
N ILE A 13 -8.78 -7.32 5.30
CA ILE A 13 -8.14 -7.62 4.02
C ILE A 13 -7.02 -8.64 4.23
N SER A 14 -6.17 -8.40 5.23
CA SER A 14 -5.12 -9.33 5.64
C SER A 14 -4.67 -9.04 7.06
N ASN A 15 -4.48 -10.09 7.86
CA ASN A 15 -3.85 -10.05 9.19
C ASN A 15 -2.48 -10.74 9.19
N ASN A 16 -1.97 -11.17 8.02
CA ASN A 16 -0.76 -11.98 7.89
C ASN A 16 0.36 -11.24 7.14
N VAL A 17 0.32 -9.91 7.10
CA VAL A 17 1.43 -9.13 6.53
C VAL A 17 2.66 -9.31 7.40
N SER A 18 3.79 -9.65 6.80
CA SER A 18 5.05 -9.79 7.50
C SER A 18 5.43 -8.50 8.22
N PRO A 19 5.90 -8.54 9.48
CA PRO A 19 6.27 -7.35 10.23
C PRO A 19 7.21 -6.44 9.43
N PHE A 20 6.90 -5.14 9.41
CA PHE A 20 7.66 -4.09 8.70
C PHE A 20 7.77 -4.25 7.16
N ASN A 21 7.06 -5.21 6.56
CA ASN A 21 7.11 -5.44 5.11
C ASN A 21 6.13 -4.50 4.37
N ILE A 22 6.59 -3.28 4.10
CA ILE A 22 5.80 -2.26 3.43
C ILE A 22 5.47 -2.61 1.96
N MET A 23 6.32 -3.40 1.30
CA MET A 23 6.09 -3.82 -0.09
C MET A 23 4.93 -4.82 -0.19
N GLU A 24 4.91 -5.79 0.71
CA GLU A 24 3.82 -6.77 0.83
C GLU A 24 2.48 -6.08 1.14
N ALA A 25 2.48 -5.16 2.11
CA ALA A 25 1.29 -4.39 2.47
C ALA A 25 0.77 -3.57 1.28
N ALA A 26 1.66 -2.86 0.58
CA ALA A 26 1.29 -2.07 -0.59
C ALA A 26 0.75 -2.94 -1.74
N TYR A 27 1.37 -4.10 -1.99
CA TYR A 27 0.90 -5.05 -3.01
C TYR A 27 -0.50 -5.57 -2.71
N ILE A 28 -0.75 -6.01 -1.47
CA ILE A 28 -2.07 -6.49 -1.05
C ILE A 28 -3.11 -5.38 -1.21
N LEU A 29 -2.80 -4.17 -0.75
CA LEU A 29 -3.69 -3.03 -0.83
C LEU A 29 -4.00 -2.63 -2.28
N GLU A 30 -2.99 -2.50 -3.15
CA GLU A 30 -3.14 -2.14 -4.57
C GLU A 30 -4.10 -3.09 -5.31
N ASN A 31 -4.03 -4.39 -4.97
CA ASN A 31 -4.85 -5.42 -5.62
C ASN A 31 -6.24 -5.59 -5.01
N THR A 32 -6.57 -4.92 -3.90
CA THR A 32 -7.83 -5.15 -3.19
C THR A 32 -8.72 -3.92 -3.08
N TYR A 33 -8.15 -2.71 -2.88
CA TYR A 33 -8.95 -1.54 -2.50
C TYR A 33 -10.05 -1.20 -3.52
N LYS A 34 -9.80 -1.37 -4.82
CA LYS A 34 -10.78 -1.11 -5.89
C LYS A 34 -12.00 -2.04 -5.87
N SER A 35 -11.94 -3.15 -5.12
CA SER A 35 -13.07 -4.04 -4.93
C SER A 35 -14.06 -3.56 -3.87
N PHE A 36 -13.70 -2.51 -3.13
CA PHE A 36 -14.55 -1.89 -2.13
C PHE A 36 -15.32 -0.71 -2.71
N PRO A 37 -16.50 -0.37 -2.16
CA PRO A 37 -17.25 0.81 -2.59
C PRO A 37 -16.45 2.10 -2.42
N GLU A 38 -16.75 3.09 -3.25
CA GLU A 38 -16.25 4.46 -3.07
C GLU A 38 -16.55 4.97 -1.65
N ASN A 39 -15.71 5.85 -1.16
CA ASN A 39 -15.70 6.38 0.21
C ASN A 39 -15.38 5.32 1.29
N SER A 40 -14.88 4.16 0.91
CA SER A 40 -14.34 3.20 1.89
C SER A 40 -13.11 3.77 2.57
N VAL A 41 -12.94 3.42 3.84
CA VAL A 41 -11.79 3.81 4.65
C VAL A 41 -10.91 2.59 4.89
N HIS A 42 -9.67 2.66 4.42
CA HIS A 42 -8.68 1.60 4.55
C HIS A 42 -7.70 1.96 5.68
N ILE A 43 -7.59 1.10 6.67
CA ILE A 43 -6.64 1.23 7.78
C ILE A 43 -5.45 0.31 7.51
N ILE A 44 -4.25 0.87 7.48
CA ILE A 44 -3.01 0.14 7.26
C ILE A 44 -2.16 0.23 8.53
N ASP A 45 -2.21 -0.79 9.37
CA ASP A 45 -1.54 -0.86 10.67
C ASP A 45 -0.24 -1.69 10.58
N VAL A 46 0.57 -1.43 9.54
CA VAL A 46 1.89 -2.06 9.32
C VAL A 46 2.97 -1.03 9.55
N ASP A 47 3.91 -1.30 10.45
CA ASP A 47 4.95 -0.35 10.89
C ASP A 47 4.37 1.04 11.22
N SER A 48 3.31 1.03 12.01
CA SER A 48 2.43 2.20 12.22
C SER A 48 2.82 3.09 13.39
N GLU A 49 3.82 2.73 14.19
CA GLU A 49 4.24 3.53 15.35
C GLU A 49 4.64 4.93 14.92
N LYS A 50 4.04 5.93 15.59
CA LYS A 50 4.35 7.35 15.36
C LYS A 50 5.72 7.69 15.90
N THR A 51 6.54 8.36 15.10
CA THR A 51 7.81 8.96 15.53
C THR A 51 7.87 10.41 15.06
N ILE A 52 8.94 11.13 15.40
CA ILE A 52 9.15 12.51 14.93
C ILE A 52 9.22 12.55 13.39
N GLU A 53 9.81 11.54 12.77
CA GLU A 53 10.01 11.46 11.32
C GLU A 53 8.88 10.69 10.59
N LYS A 54 8.13 9.87 11.32
CA LYS A 54 7.06 9.02 10.79
C LYS A 54 5.72 9.47 11.39
N LYS A 55 5.06 10.36 10.68
CA LYS A 55 3.76 10.93 11.08
C LYS A 55 2.62 9.97 10.73
N HIS A 56 1.46 10.19 11.31
CA HIS A 56 0.23 9.55 10.85
C HIS A 56 -0.45 10.41 9.79
N ILE A 57 -0.89 9.80 8.71
CA ILE A 57 -1.47 10.51 7.56
C ILE A 57 -2.76 9.87 7.08
N VAL A 58 -3.57 10.69 6.42
CA VAL A 58 -4.70 10.25 5.58
C VAL A 58 -4.42 10.66 4.15
N VAL A 59 -4.52 9.74 3.24
CA VAL A 59 -4.44 10.00 1.80
C VAL A 59 -5.82 9.77 1.18
N CYS A 60 -6.31 10.78 0.47
CA CYS A 60 -7.51 10.69 -0.36
C CYS A 60 -7.07 10.31 -1.78
N LEU A 61 -7.46 9.15 -2.26
CA LEU A 61 -7.05 8.61 -3.54
C LEU A 61 -8.18 7.79 -4.16
N ASP A 62 -8.52 8.07 -5.41
CA ASP A 62 -9.49 7.28 -6.19
C ASP A 62 -10.85 7.14 -5.47
N ASN A 63 -11.33 8.23 -4.85
CA ASN A 63 -12.53 8.27 -3.99
C ASN A 63 -12.47 7.35 -2.75
N HIS A 64 -11.30 6.97 -2.27
CA HIS A 64 -11.10 6.22 -1.04
C HIS A 64 -10.25 7.00 -0.04
N PHE A 65 -10.34 6.63 1.24
CA PHE A 65 -9.48 7.16 2.30
C PHE A 65 -8.51 6.08 2.78
N PHE A 66 -7.23 6.42 2.87
CA PHE A 66 -6.19 5.51 3.34
C PHE A 66 -5.50 6.10 4.56
N ILE A 67 -5.59 5.42 5.69
CA ILE A 67 -5.01 5.83 6.98
C ILE A 67 -3.79 4.96 7.24
N SER A 68 -2.63 5.58 7.44
CA SER A 68 -1.36 4.88 7.70
C SER A 68 -0.39 5.77 8.45
N ALA A 69 0.71 5.18 8.92
CA ALA A 69 1.91 5.97 9.18
C ALA A 69 2.59 6.35 7.85
N ASP A 70 3.29 7.48 7.84
CA ASP A 70 4.10 7.94 6.70
C ASP A 70 5.42 7.15 6.62
N ASN A 71 5.32 5.87 6.36
CA ASN A 71 6.42 4.90 6.27
C ASN A 71 6.77 4.52 4.83
N GLY A 72 6.03 5.06 3.85
CA GLY A 72 6.24 4.83 2.42
C GLY A 72 5.23 3.90 1.76
N ILE A 73 4.38 3.17 2.50
CA ILE A 73 3.34 2.30 1.92
C ILE A 73 2.46 3.08 0.95
N LEU A 74 1.95 4.24 1.39
CA LEU A 74 1.04 5.04 0.56
C LEU A 74 1.75 5.71 -0.62
N SER A 75 3.06 5.97 -0.53
CA SER A 75 3.80 6.45 -1.70
C SER A 75 3.93 5.39 -2.79
N ILE A 76 4.01 4.11 -2.41
CA ILE A 76 4.00 3.00 -3.38
C ILE A 76 2.64 2.92 -4.06
N LEU A 77 1.56 3.02 -3.31
CA LEU A 77 0.19 3.03 -3.85
C LEU A 77 -0.05 4.20 -4.81
N CYS A 78 0.47 5.38 -4.48
CA CYS A 78 0.30 6.60 -5.26
C CYS A 78 1.19 6.71 -6.51
N GLN A 79 2.04 5.72 -6.84
CA GLN A 79 2.99 5.82 -7.94
C GLN A 79 2.35 6.02 -9.31
N ASN A 80 1.18 5.46 -9.52
CA ASN A 80 0.47 5.49 -10.80
C ASN A 80 -0.75 6.42 -10.80
N ILE A 81 -1.15 6.92 -9.64
CA ILE A 81 -2.35 7.76 -9.45
C ILE A 81 -1.98 8.85 -8.45
N ASN A 82 -2.17 10.11 -8.83
CA ASN A 82 -1.94 11.22 -7.91
C ASN A 82 -3.05 11.27 -6.86
N PRO A 83 -2.70 11.41 -5.57
CA PRO A 83 -3.70 11.63 -4.53
C PRO A 83 -4.43 12.97 -4.73
N GLU A 84 -5.71 13.01 -4.42
CA GLU A 84 -6.50 14.25 -4.46
C GLU A 84 -6.08 15.19 -3.34
N LYS A 85 -5.88 14.65 -2.13
CA LYS A 85 -5.45 15.38 -0.94
C LYS A 85 -4.71 14.46 0.02
N ILE A 86 -3.84 15.06 0.83
CA ILE A 86 -3.11 14.36 1.88
C ILE A 86 -3.19 15.21 3.16
N PHE A 87 -3.47 14.55 4.28
CA PHE A 87 -3.56 15.21 5.59
C PHE A 87 -2.64 14.53 6.61
N GLU A 88 -1.87 15.33 7.34
CA GLU A 88 -1.22 14.88 8.58
C GLU A 88 -2.25 14.88 9.72
N ILE A 89 -2.39 13.76 10.43
CA ILE A 89 -3.31 13.63 11.56
C ILE A 89 -2.73 14.39 12.76
N THR A 90 -3.39 15.46 13.20
CA THR A 90 -2.93 16.33 14.30
C THR A 90 -3.89 16.43 15.48
N ILE A 91 -5.12 15.94 15.35
CA ILE A 91 -6.17 16.05 16.38
C ILE A 91 -5.77 15.50 17.77
N HIS A 92 -4.80 14.57 17.82
CA HIS A 92 -4.34 13.96 19.07
C HIS A 92 -3.09 14.64 19.68
N ASN A 93 -2.50 15.63 18.99
CA ASN A 93 -1.29 16.31 19.48
C ASN A 93 -1.56 17.20 20.70
N GLU A 94 -2.81 17.62 20.89
CA GLU A 94 -3.21 18.55 21.97
C GLU A 94 -3.46 17.85 23.31
N LEU A 95 -3.60 16.53 23.34
CA LEU A 95 -4.08 15.79 24.51
C LEU A 95 -2.98 15.20 25.39
N ASN A 96 -1.70 15.39 25.09
CA ASN A 96 -0.56 14.84 25.86
C ASN A 96 -0.67 13.33 26.19
N GLN A 97 -1.54 12.58 25.52
CA GLN A 97 -1.70 11.16 25.70
C GLN A 97 -0.97 10.43 24.57
N ILE A 98 -0.12 9.48 24.96
CA ILE A 98 0.50 8.54 24.03
C ILE A 98 -0.56 7.50 23.66
N ASP A 99 -1.44 7.86 22.75
CA ASP A 99 -2.42 6.91 22.21
C ASP A 99 -1.73 5.97 21.22
N SER A 100 -2.15 4.69 21.22
CA SER A 100 -1.67 3.72 20.22
C SER A 100 -2.12 4.12 18.81
N SER A 101 -1.32 3.78 17.82
CA SER A 101 -1.64 4.01 16.40
C SER A 101 -3.03 3.47 16.04
N SER A 102 -3.35 2.25 16.49
CA SER A 102 -4.64 1.59 16.24
C SER A 102 -5.83 2.38 16.81
N LYS A 103 -5.66 3.06 17.96
CA LYS A 103 -6.72 3.92 18.54
C LYS A 103 -6.93 5.14 17.66
N ILE A 104 -5.86 5.85 17.33
CA ILE A 104 -5.90 7.05 16.46
C ILE A 104 -6.54 6.70 15.11
N PHE A 105 -6.07 5.63 14.48
CA PHE A 105 -6.59 5.19 13.18
C PHE A 105 -8.08 4.83 13.25
N SER A 106 -8.50 4.17 14.32
CA SER A 106 -9.91 3.80 14.50
C SER A 106 -10.82 5.02 14.68
N GLU A 107 -10.37 6.04 15.41
CA GLU A 107 -11.13 7.28 15.63
C GLU A 107 -11.25 8.09 14.33
N VAL A 108 -10.14 8.25 13.62
CA VAL A 108 -10.10 8.91 12.29
C VAL A 108 -10.97 8.17 11.28
N ALA A 109 -10.88 6.83 11.26
CA ALA A 109 -11.70 6.02 10.37
C ALA A 109 -13.20 6.18 10.66
N CYS A 110 -13.59 6.19 11.93
CA CYS A 110 -14.98 6.43 12.31
C CYS A 110 -15.48 7.82 11.90
N HIS A 111 -14.63 8.85 12.02
CA HIS A 111 -14.95 10.20 11.59
C HIS A 111 -15.23 10.25 10.08
N LEU A 112 -14.31 9.72 9.27
CA LEU A 112 -14.42 9.71 7.81
C LEU A 112 -15.61 8.84 7.33
N ALA A 113 -15.77 7.64 7.88
CA ALA A 113 -16.85 6.73 7.51
C ALA A 113 -18.24 7.26 7.82
N LYS A 114 -18.37 8.22 8.75
CA LYS A 114 -19.61 8.96 9.03
C LYS A 114 -19.84 10.15 8.08
N GLY A 115 -18.97 10.37 7.09
CA GLY A 115 -18.99 11.53 6.21
C GLY A 115 -18.33 12.77 6.79
N GLY A 116 -17.51 12.62 7.82
CA GLY A 116 -16.71 13.71 8.38
C GLY A 116 -15.68 14.21 7.39
N LYS A 117 -15.43 15.52 7.41
CA LYS A 117 -14.46 16.17 6.51
C LYS A 117 -13.03 15.85 6.92
N PRO A 118 -12.13 15.48 5.98
CA PRO A 118 -10.71 15.24 6.29
C PRO A 118 -9.98 16.46 6.88
N GLU A 119 -10.39 17.67 6.50
CA GLU A 119 -9.83 18.93 7.01
C GLU A 119 -9.96 19.09 8.53
N LEU A 120 -10.87 18.35 9.17
CA LEU A 120 -11.08 18.41 10.62
C LEU A 120 -10.17 17.47 11.41
N ILE A 121 -9.45 16.57 10.73
CA ILE A 121 -8.56 15.60 11.40
C ILE A 121 -7.12 16.10 11.49
N GLY A 122 -6.76 17.11 10.70
CA GLY A 122 -5.40 17.61 10.73
C GLY A 122 -5.06 18.63 9.66
N LYS A 123 -3.79 18.74 9.37
CA LYS A 123 -3.23 19.71 8.44
C LYS A 123 -3.03 19.09 7.06
N GLU A 124 -3.50 19.77 6.01
CA GLU A 124 -3.18 19.39 4.64
C GLU A 124 -1.69 19.54 4.35
N ILE A 125 -1.10 18.53 3.71
CA ILE A 125 0.31 18.48 3.34
C ILE A 125 0.41 18.09 1.85
N THR A 126 1.54 18.41 1.23
CA THR A 126 1.76 18.17 -0.21
C THR A 126 2.69 17.00 -0.48
N GLU A 127 3.44 16.57 0.52
CA GLU A 127 4.47 15.54 0.36
C GLU A 127 4.34 14.46 1.42
N ILE A 128 4.63 13.22 1.01
CA ILE A 128 4.76 12.05 1.88
C ILE A 128 6.11 11.40 1.65
N LYS A 129 6.53 10.56 2.58
CA LYS A 129 7.78 9.81 2.49
C LYS A 129 7.79 8.96 1.22
N SER A 130 8.66 9.32 0.29
CA SER A 130 8.86 8.56 -0.94
C SER A 130 9.77 7.36 -0.69
N VAL A 131 9.30 6.18 -1.08
CA VAL A 131 10.14 4.99 -1.20
C VAL A 131 10.54 4.86 -2.65
N LYS A 132 11.85 4.73 -2.87
CA LYS A 132 12.35 4.43 -4.23
C LYS A 132 11.73 3.12 -4.68
N ASN A 133 10.92 3.20 -5.72
CA ASN A 133 10.34 2.02 -6.33
C ASN A 133 11.47 1.12 -6.83
N LEU A 134 11.46 -0.10 -6.39
CA LEU A 134 12.28 -1.14 -6.97
C LEU A 134 11.69 -1.48 -8.35
N LYS A 135 11.94 -0.62 -9.35
CA LYS A 135 11.62 -0.98 -10.74
C LYS A 135 12.49 -2.15 -11.15
N PRO A 136 12.00 -3.04 -12.01
CA PRO A 136 12.86 -4.04 -12.62
C PRO A 136 14.03 -3.34 -13.32
N PHE A 137 15.23 -3.87 -13.14
CA PHE A 137 16.38 -3.41 -13.90
C PHE A 137 16.39 -4.09 -15.26
N VAL A 138 16.55 -3.30 -16.31
CA VAL A 138 16.69 -3.77 -17.70
C VAL A 138 18.04 -3.30 -18.20
N ASN A 139 18.85 -4.22 -18.72
CA ASN A 139 20.13 -3.84 -19.30
C ASN A 139 19.96 -3.09 -20.64
N GLU A 140 21.02 -2.41 -21.11
CA GLU A 140 20.97 -1.50 -22.26
C GLU A 140 20.51 -2.18 -23.56
N ASP A 141 20.91 -3.42 -23.79
CA ASP A 141 20.54 -4.19 -25.00
C ASP A 141 19.20 -4.91 -24.87
N GLN A 142 18.49 -4.74 -23.75
CA GLN A 142 17.20 -5.37 -23.45
C GLN A 142 17.23 -6.92 -23.56
N SER A 143 18.37 -7.53 -23.25
CA SER A 143 18.52 -8.99 -23.24
C SER A 143 18.27 -9.59 -21.85
N GLN A 144 18.34 -8.78 -20.78
CA GLN A 144 18.18 -9.23 -19.41
C GLN A 144 17.29 -8.27 -18.62
N ILE A 145 16.39 -8.88 -17.84
CA ILE A 145 15.55 -8.20 -16.84
C ILE A 145 15.88 -8.79 -15.48
N VAL A 146 16.24 -7.95 -14.51
CA VAL A 146 16.41 -8.35 -13.11
C VAL A 146 15.24 -7.78 -12.31
N SER A 147 14.46 -8.65 -11.69
CA SER A 147 13.32 -8.27 -10.88
C SER A 147 13.47 -8.78 -9.44
N SER A 148 12.76 -8.12 -8.52
CA SER A 148 12.74 -8.47 -7.10
C SER A 148 11.44 -9.15 -6.73
N VAL A 149 11.49 -10.11 -5.82
CA VAL A 149 10.30 -10.70 -5.20
C VAL A 149 9.71 -9.66 -4.23
N ILE A 150 8.42 -9.37 -4.39
CA ILE A 150 7.69 -8.41 -3.55
C ILE A 150 6.67 -9.08 -2.64
N TYR A 151 6.21 -10.29 -3.00
CA TYR A 151 5.25 -11.04 -2.22
C TYR A 151 5.38 -12.54 -2.51
N ILE A 152 5.13 -13.37 -1.50
CA ILE A 152 4.99 -14.82 -1.65
C ILE A 152 3.69 -15.19 -0.95
N ASP A 153 2.75 -15.78 -1.69
CA ASP A 153 1.46 -16.19 -1.13
C ASP A 153 1.56 -17.47 -0.28
N ASN A 154 0.46 -17.83 0.38
CA ASN A 154 0.39 -19.01 1.25
C ASN A 154 0.55 -20.35 0.49
N PHE A 155 0.45 -20.34 -0.83
CA PHE A 155 0.68 -21.50 -1.69
C PHE A 155 2.11 -21.60 -2.21
N GLY A 156 2.96 -20.60 -1.89
CA GLY A 156 4.33 -20.51 -2.37
C GLY A 156 4.48 -19.86 -3.74
N ASN A 157 3.43 -19.24 -4.27
CA ASN A 157 3.53 -18.49 -5.51
C ASN A 157 4.31 -17.21 -5.29
N VAL A 158 5.25 -16.94 -6.19
CA VAL A 158 6.17 -15.81 -6.11
C VAL A 158 5.68 -14.69 -7.00
N VAL A 159 5.43 -13.53 -6.41
CA VAL A 159 5.10 -12.30 -7.12
C VAL A 159 6.33 -11.40 -7.20
N THR A 160 6.60 -10.87 -8.38
CA THR A 160 7.72 -9.96 -8.60
C THR A 160 7.25 -8.56 -8.95
N ASN A 161 8.15 -7.58 -8.89
CA ASN A 161 7.89 -6.20 -9.31
C ASN A 161 7.86 -6.03 -10.84
N LEU A 162 8.03 -7.10 -11.63
CA LEU A 162 7.94 -7.07 -13.09
C LEU A 162 6.49 -7.25 -13.54
N LYS A 163 5.90 -6.22 -14.09
CA LYS A 163 4.56 -6.28 -14.68
C LYS A 163 4.58 -7.00 -16.03
N SER A 164 3.49 -7.68 -16.34
CA SER A 164 3.33 -8.51 -17.55
C SER A 164 3.45 -7.69 -18.83
N ASP A 165 2.89 -6.47 -18.85
CA ASP A 165 2.98 -5.53 -19.97
C ASP A 165 4.43 -5.13 -20.29
N ILE A 166 5.18 -4.75 -19.25
CA ILE A 166 6.61 -4.40 -19.35
C ILE A 166 7.42 -5.61 -19.86
N PHE A 167 7.13 -6.80 -19.34
CA PHE A 167 7.81 -8.02 -19.79
C PHE A 167 7.58 -8.28 -21.28
N GLU A 168 6.33 -8.22 -21.76
CA GLU A 168 6.00 -8.47 -23.16
C GLU A 168 6.54 -7.37 -24.10
N GLU A 169 6.54 -6.11 -23.65
CA GLU A 169 7.15 -4.99 -24.40
C GLU A 169 8.64 -5.22 -24.63
N ILE A 170 9.37 -5.65 -23.59
CA ILE A 170 10.82 -5.90 -23.68
C ILE A 170 11.10 -7.18 -24.44
N ARG A 171 10.31 -8.23 -24.20
CA ARG A 171 10.49 -9.55 -24.83
C ARG A 171 10.33 -9.51 -26.34
N ARG A 172 9.37 -8.75 -26.87
CA ARG A 172 9.10 -8.61 -28.32
C ARG A 172 8.97 -9.95 -29.04
N GLY A 173 8.31 -10.93 -28.42
CA GLY A 173 8.12 -12.26 -28.98
C GLY A 173 9.35 -13.20 -28.93
N ARG A 174 10.50 -12.75 -28.39
CA ARG A 174 11.69 -13.59 -28.20
C ARG A 174 11.43 -14.73 -27.22
N SER A 175 12.15 -15.83 -27.37
CA SER A 175 12.23 -16.85 -26.33
C SER A 175 12.88 -16.30 -25.07
N PHE A 176 12.50 -16.81 -23.91
CA PHE A 176 13.03 -16.35 -22.63
C PHE A 176 13.36 -17.53 -21.71
N GLU A 177 14.17 -17.25 -20.71
CA GLU A 177 14.43 -18.13 -19.58
C GLU A 177 14.35 -17.30 -18.29
N ILE A 178 13.57 -17.76 -17.34
CA ILE A 178 13.50 -17.17 -15.99
C ILE A 178 14.40 -17.99 -15.09
N SER A 179 15.35 -17.36 -14.45
CA SER A 179 16.27 -17.97 -13.48
C SER A 179 15.96 -17.48 -12.07
N VAL A 180 15.70 -18.42 -11.15
CA VAL A 180 15.50 -18.14 -9.73
C VAL A 180 16.42 -19.09 -8.94
N ARG A 181 17.48 -18.57 -8.35
CA ARG A 181 18.53 -19.37 -7.73
C ARG A 181 19.06 -20.43 -8.71
N ASN A 182 18.84 -21.72 -8.42
CA ASN A 182 19.28 -22.84 -9.26
C ASN A 182 18.19 -23.37 -10.21
N TYR A 183 17.01 -22.75 -10.20
CA TYR A 183 15.87 -23.18 -11.03
C TYR A 183 15.77 -22.34 -12.29
N LYS A 184 15.36 -22.97 -13.39
CA LYS A 184 15.17 -22.35 -14.69
C LYS A 184 13.81 -22.70 -15.27
N PHE A 185 13.10 -21.71 -15.77
CA PHE A 185 11.77 -21.83 -16.36
C PHE A 185 11.75 -21.18 -17.74
N LYS A 186 11.11 -21.84 -18.70
CA LYS A 186 10.95 -21.32 -20.07
C LYS A 186 9.50 -21.06 -20.44
N LYS A 187 8.61 -21.13 -19.46
CA LYS A 187 7.17 -20.96 -19.68
C LYS A 187 6.53 -20.25 -18.51
N ILE A 188 5.64 -19.32 -18.83
CA ILE A 188 4.74 -18.66 -17.88
C ILE A 188 3.35 -19.23 -18.09
N TYR A 189 2.65 -19.55 -17.02
CA TYR A 189 1.28 -20.04 -17.06
C TYR A 189 0.34 -18.91 -16.63
N ASN A 190 -0.80 -18.78 -17.32
CA ASN A 190 -1.82 -17.77 -17.02
C ASN A 190 -2.89 -18.30 -16.06
N LYS A 191 -2.73 -19.50 -15.54
CA LYS A 191 -3.65 -20.16 -14.59
C LYS A 191 -2.84 -20.87 -13.53
N TYR A 192 -3.38 -20.87 -12.31
CA TYR A 192 -2.93 -21.70 -11.20
C TYR A 192 -3.26 -23.17 -11.45
#